data_5434fc1760e59a22d6e1e1e8df85b206
#
_entry.id   5434fc1760e59a22d6e1e1e8df85b206
#
_cell.length_a   1.000
_cell.length_b   1.000
_cell.length_c   1.000
_cell.angle_alpha   90.00
_cell.angle_beta   90.00
_cell.angle_gamma   90.00
#
_symmetry.space_group_name_H-M   'P 1'
#
loop_
_entity.id
_entity.type
_entity.pdbx_description
1 polymer ?
#
loop_
_entity_poly.entity_id
_entity_poly.type
_entity_poly.pdbx_seq_one_letter_code
_entity_poly.pdbx_strand_id
1 'polypeptide(L)'
;MNPPHAVVAALIFLAVGAGATFGQTNSKATDAIRVADEAWLKTYEAKDVDRAVAFCDEQGSMLWPNAPIATGKNAIAKLTASAFAIRDFKLVWHPDKLGIARSGELGYSSGTYLWTFKDASGKPISDTGKYLTVWKRQADGSWKVLFDTFNTDLPPS
;
A
#
# COMPACT_ATOMS: atom_id res chain seq x y z
N MET A 1 7.83 -27.78 -75.12
CA MET A 1 8.08 -26.53 -74.43
C MET A 1 7.27 -26.57 -73.08
N ASN A 2 7.92 -26.90 -72.00
CA ASN A 2 7.28 -26.92 -70.70
C ASN A 2 7.58 -25.60 -69.93
N PRO A 3 6.61 -24.97 -69.30
CA PRO A 3 6.86 -23.80 -68.46
C PRO A 3 7.42 -24.17 -67.08
N PRO A 4 8.17 -23.29 -66.43
CA PRO A 4 8.84 -23.59 -65.17
C PRO A 4 7.89 -23.48 -63.96
N HIS A 5 8.07 -24.40 -63.05
CA HIS A 5 7.37 -24.42 -61.77
C HIS A 5 7.89 -23.30 -60.84
N ALA A 6 6.99 -22.39 -60.49
CA ALA A 6 7.25 -21.41 -59.46
C ALA A 6 7.13 -22.05 -58.05
N VAL A 7 8.23 -22.07 -57.31
CA VAL A 7 8.28 -22.47 -55.88
C VAL A 7 7.83 -21.28 -55.03
N VAL A 8 6.66 -21.37 -54.47
CA VAL A 8 6.18 -20.42 -53.43
C VAL A 8 6.78 -20.81 -52.10
N ALA A 9 7.75 -20.05 -51.62
CA ALA A 9 8.27 -20.17 -50.28
C ALA A 9 7.29 -19.51 -49.29
N ALA A 10 6.61 -20.32 -48.47
CA ALA A 10 5.78 -19.84 -47.39
C ALA A 10 6.68 -19.42 -46.19
N LEU A 11 6.74 -18.12 -45.95
CA LEU A 11 7.34 -17.56 -44.75
C LEU A 11 6.38 -17.75 -43.57
N ILE A 12 6.68 -18.69 -42.70
CA ILE A 12 6.00 -18.85 -41.39
C ILE A 12 6.55 -17.80 -40.45
N PHE A 13 5.78 -16.76 -40.18
CA PHE A 13 6.05 -15.84 -39.06
C PHE A 13 5.73 -16.56 -37.75
N LEU A 14 6.75 -16.96 -36.99
CA LEU A 14 6.59 -17.34 -35.59
C LEU A 14 6.35 -16.05 -34.77
N ALA A 15 5.11 -15.79 -34.42
CA ALA A 15 4.78 -14.81 -33.40
C ALA A 15 5.17 -15.39 -32.04
N VAL A 16 6.38 -15.05 -31.56
CA VAL A 16 6.79 -15.35 -30.18
C VAL A 16 6.00 -14.44 -29.24
N GLY A 17 5.13 -15.06 -28.47
CA GLY A 17 4.20 -14.38 -27.58
C GLY A 17 4.88 -13.57 -26.48
N ALA A 18 4.63 -12.27 -26.47
CA ALA A 18 4.97 -11.31 -25.41
C ALA A 18 4.00 -11.39 -24.20
N GLY A 19 3.32 -12.53 -24.01
CA GLY A 19 2.28 -12.67 -22.98
C GLY A 19 2.76 -13.05 -21.58
N ALA A 20 4.00 -13.55 -21.43
CA ALA A 20 4.45 -14.11 -20.15
C ALA A 20 5.10 -13.13 -19.18
N THR A 21 5.50 -11.95 -19.64
CA THR A 21 6.26 -10.98 -18.82
C THR A 21 5.37 -10.05 -17.98
N PHE A 22 4.15 -9.74 -18.42
CA PHE A 22 3.25 -8.82 -17.70
C PHE A 22 2.67 -9.41 -16.40
N GLY A 23 2.34 -10.70 -16.37
CA GLY A 23 1.82 -11.36 -15.16
C GLY A 23 2.87 -11.49 -14.07
N GLN A 24 4.13 -11.74 -14.44
CA GLN A 24 5.23 -11.98 -13.50
C GLN A 24 5.78 -10.68 -12.88
N THR A 25 5.75 -9.57 -13.60
CA THR A 25 6.12 -8.25 -13.08
C THR A 25 5.09 -7.71 -12.09
N ASN A 26 3.80 -7.94 -12.32
CA ASN A 26 2.74 -7.51 -11.41
C ASN A 26 2.75 -8.30 -10.09
N SER A 27 3.04 -9.61 -10.10
CA SER A 27 3.11 -10.39 -8.87
C SER A 27 4.28 -9.95 -7.98
N LYS A 28 5.48 -9.77 -8.53
CA LYS A 28 6.65 -9.28 -7.79
C LYS A 28 6.44 -7.89 -7.18
N ALA A 29 5.76 -7.01 -7.89
CA ALA A 29 5.54 -5.67 -7.41
C ALA A 29 4.42 -5.62 -6.34
N THR A 30 3.38 -6.46 -6.43
CA THR A 30 2.40 -6.62 -5.33
C THR A 30 3.03 -7.26 -4.10
N ASP A 31 3.96 -8.22 -4.28
CA ASP A 31 4.72 -8.78 -3.17
C ASP A 31 5.61 -7.73 -2.49
N ALA A 32 6.20 -6.81 -3.26
CA ALA A 32 6.99 -5.72 -2.71
C ALA A 32 6.14 -4.75 -1.87
N ILE A 33 4.89 -4.45 -2.30
CA ILE A 33 3.95 -3.66 -1.50
C ILE A 33 3.57 -4.43 -0.22
N ARG A 34 3.32 -5.73 -0.30
CA ARG A 34 3.01 -6.56 0.88
C ARG A 34 4.14 -6.49 1.91
N VAL A 35 5.38 -6.66 1.47
CA VAL A 35 6.56 -6.59 2.34
C VAL A 35 6.71 -5.18 2.95
N ALA A 36 6.46 -4.12 2.18
CA ALA A 36 6.51 -2.76 2.68
C ALA A 36 5.41 -2.49 3.72
N ASP A 37 4.18 -2.96 3.47
CA ASP A 37 3.03 -2.82 4.37
C ASP A 37 3.27 -3.55 5.71
N GLU A 38 3.73 -4.80 5.66
CA GLU A 38 4.10 -5.57 6.85
C GLU A 38 5.27 -4.92 7.64
N ALA A 39 6.26 -4.39 6.94
CA ALA A 39 7.37 -3.69 7.57
C ALA A 39 6.92 -2.37 8.21
N TRP A 40 5.97 -1.67 7.59
CA TRP A 40 5.37 -0.46 8.14
C TRP A 40 4.57 -0.77 9.41
N LEU A 41 3.75 -1.83 9.42
CA LEU A 41 3.03 -2.29 10.61
C LEU A 41 3.97 -2.50 11.81
N LYS A 42 5.13 -3.13 11.60
CA LYS A 42 6.11 -3.35 12.67
C LYS A 42 6.60 -2.05 13.32
N THR A 43 6.61 -0.93 12.59
CA THR A 43 6.98 0.36 13.17
C THR A 43 5.90 0.89 14.11
N TYR A 44 4.63 0.62 13.83
CA TYR A 44 3.50 0.94 14.72
C TYR A 44 3.48 0.06 15.97
N GLU A 45 3.77 -1.23 15.83
CA GLU A 45 3.94 -2.15 16.97
C GLU A 45 5.07 -1.69 17.88
N ALA A 46 6.17 -1.22 17.32
CA ALA A 46 7.33 -0.68 18.06
C ALA A 46 7.09 0.75 18.59
N LYS A 47 6.03 1.44 18.15
CA LYS A 47 5.77 2.87 18.39
C LYS A 47 6.95 3.77 18.00
N ASP A 48 7.62 3.42 16.91
CA ASP A 48 8.78 4.14 16.38
C ASP A 48 8.31 5.16 15.34
N VAL A 49 8.16 6.42 15.77
CA VAL A 49 7.66 7.52 14.93
C VAL A 49 8.56 7.74 13.72
N ASP A 50 9.87 7.79 13.93
CA ASP A 50 10.83 8.11 12.86
C ASP A 50 10.82 7.04 11.77
N ARG A 51 10.80 5.76 12.16
CA ARG A 51 10.71 4.65 11.23
C ARG A 51 9.34 4.57 10.55
N ALA A 52 8.24 4.87 11.26
CA ALA A 52 6.91 4.90 10.65
C ALA A 52 6.83 5.98 9.57
N VAL A 53 7.33 7.17 9.85
CA VAL A 53 7.35 8.31 8.90
C VAL A 53 8.33 8.06 7.74
N ALA A 54 9.39 7.29 7.93
CA ALA A 54 10.29 6.91 6.85
C ALA A 54 9.62 6.09 5.74
N PHE A 55 8.49 5.44 6.02
CA PHE A 55 7.67 4.79 5.00
C PHE A 55 6.81 5.75 4.18
N CYS A 56 6.63 7.01 4.60
CA CYS A 56 5.82 7.98 3.89
C CYS A 56 6.62 8.68 2.78
N ASP A 57 5.94 8.98 1.66
CA ASP A 57 6.46 9.86 0.62
C ASP A 57 6.63 11.28 1.18
N GLU A 58 7.53 12.09 0.61
CA GLU A 58 7.73 13.48 1.03
C GLU A 58 6.45 14.32 0.95
N GLN A 59 5.57 13.99 0.00
CA GLN A 59 4.27 14.63 -0.19
C GLN A 59 3.11 13.73 0.30
N GLY A 60 3.41 12.70 1.07
CA GLY A 60 2.42 11.78 1.60
C GLY A 60 1.40 12.49 2.48
N SER A 61 0.19 11.95 2.53
CA SER A 61 -0.92 12.49 3.33
C SER A 61 -1.64 11.39 4.09
N MET A 62 -1.89 11.65 5.38
CA MET A 62 -2.74 10.84 6.25
C MET A 62 -4.11 11.51 6.38
N LEU A 63 -5.15 10.79 6.02
CA LEU A 63 -6.56 11.23 6.04
C LEU A 63 -7.29 10.49 7.17
N TRP A 64 -6.89 10.74 8.40
CA TRP A 64 -7.44 10.05 9.55
C TRP A 64 -8.77 10.64 9.99
N PRO A 65 -9.73 9.81 10.45
CA PRO A 65 -11.01 10.31 10.98
C PRO A 65 -10.81 11.29 12.11
N ASN A 66 -11.67 12.32 12.15
CA ASN A 66 -11.70 13.33 13.21
C ASN A 66 -10.39 14.12 13.41
N ALA A 67 -9.49 14.12 12.41
CA ALA A 67 -8.26 14.89 12.41
C ALA A 67 -8.13 15.69 11.10
N PRO A 68 -7.49 16.87 11.10
CA PRO A 68 -7.09 17.53 9.87
C PRO A 68 -6.16 16.64 9.04
N ILE A 69 -6.19 16.80 7.72
CA ILE A 69 -5.25 16.09 6.83
C ILE A 69 -3.83 16.47 7.22
N ALA A 70 -3.00 15.46 7.48
CA ALA A 70 -1.58 15.65 7.75
C ALA A 70 -0.77 15.38 6.48
N THR A 71 -0.26 16.43 5.84
CA THR A 71 0.54 16.34 4.62
C THR A 71 2.01 16.62 4.90
N GLY A 72 2.88 15.78 4.35
CA GLY A 72 4.33 15.84 4.52
C GLY A 72 4.82 15.25 5.84
N LYS A 73 6.09 14.85 5.85
CA LYS A 73 6.68 14.08 6.96
C LYS A 73 6.53 14.73 8.33
N ASN A 74 6.69 16.06 8.43
CA ASN A 74 6.59 16.75 9.71
C ASN A 74 5.18 16.71 10.31
N ALA A 75 4.13 16.88 9.48
CA ALA A 75 2.76 16.80 9.93
C ALA A 75 2.37 15.36 10.28
N ILE A 76 2.81 14.39 9.46
CA ILE A 76 2.60 12.97 9.69
C ILE A 76 3.28 12.53 10.99
N ALA A 77 4.52 12.99 11.26
CA ALA A 77 5.24 12.66 12.48
C ALA A 77 4.47 13.14 13.73
N LYS A 78 3.94 14.36 13.71
CA LYS A 78 3.15 14.90 14.82
C LYS A 78 1.87 14.08 15.04
N LEU A 79 1.15 13.74 13.96
CA LEU A 79 -0.06 12.94 14.03
C LEU A 79 0.24 11.54 14.58
N THR A 80 1.26 10.86 14.05
CA THR A 80 1.69 9.53 14.50
C THR A 80 2.16 9.53 15.96
N ALA A 81 2.94 10.53 16.37
CA ALA A 81 3.37 10.68 17.75
C ALA A 81 2.19 10.86 18.70
N SER A 82 1.18 11.64 18.31
CA SER A 82 -0.04 11.83 19.09
C SER A 82 -0.82 10.52 19.25
N ALA A 83 -0.90 9.70 18.22
CA ALA A 83 -1.52 8.38 18.28
C ALA A 83 -0.76 7.44 19.22
N PHE A 84 0.57 7.38 19.10
CA PHE A 84 1.41 6.51 19.94
C PHE A 84 1.40 6.90 21.43
N ALA A 85 1.07 8.17 21.74
CA ALA A 85 0.90 8.67 23.10
C ALA A 85 -0.43 8.22 23.74
N ILE A 86 -1.39 7.72 22.97
CA ILE A 86 -2.65 7.20 23.49
C ILE A 86 -2.33 5.99 24.41
N ARG A 87 -2.96 5.98 25.57
CA ARG A 87 -2.74 4.94 26.59
C ARG A 87 -3.12 3.56 26.06
N ASP A 88 -2.20 2.61 26.19
CA ASP A 88 -2.33 1.23 25.73
C ASP A 88 -2.65 1.11 24.24
N PHE A 89 -2.20 2.09 23.43
CA PHE A 89 -2.34 2.07 21.97
C PHE A 89 -1.77 0.78 21.36
N LYS A 90 -2.60 0.08 20.61
CA LYS A 90 -2.22 -1.04 19.74
C LYS A 90 -3.04 -0.93 18.45
N LEU A 91 -2.38 -0.95 17.32
CA LEU A 91 -2.99 -0.96 16.01
C LEU A 91 -2.39 -2.11 15.21
N VAL A 92 -3.26 -2.96 14.67
CA VAL A 92 -2.89 -4.01 13.72
C VAL A 92 -3.79 -3.89 12.52
N TRP A 93 -3.24 -4.18 11.35
CA TRP A 93 -4.02 -4.24 10.12
C TRP A 93 -3.62 -5.45 9.29
N HIS A 94 -4.50 -5.85 8.40
CA HIS A 94 -4.29 -6.99 7.54
C HIS A 94 -4.71 -6.64 6.11
N PRO A 95 -3.80 -6.70 5.11
CA PRO A 95 -4.14 -6.43 3.74
C PRO A 95 -4.88 -7.62 3.10
N ASP A 96 -6.11 -7.39 2.67
CA ASP A 96 -6.93 -8.38 1.95
C ASP A 96 -6.72 -8.28 0.44
N LYS A 97 -6.49 -7.06 -0.05
CA LYS A 97 -6.31 -6.78 -1.48
C LYS A 97 -5.08 -5.91 -1.71
N LEU A 98 -4.32 -6.28 -2.73
CA LEU A 98 -3.20 -5.48 -3.24
C LEU A 98 -3.35 -5.36 -4.75
N GLY A 99 -2.97 -4.21 -5.28
CA GLY A 99 -2.99 -3.99 -6.73
C GLY A 99 -1.98 -2.93 -7.13
N ILE A 100 -1.64 -2.94 -8.43
CA ILE A 100 -0.70 -1.98 -9.02
C ILE A 100 -1.31 -1.45 -10.30
N ALA A 101 -1.20 -0.14 -10.52
CA ALA A 101 -1.55 0.51 -11.76
C ALA A 101 -0.70 -0.04 -12.92
N ARG A 102 -1.25 -0.06 -14.13
CA ARG A 102 -0.54 -0.56 -15.32
C ARG A 102 0.79 0.17 -15.57
N SER A 103 0.90 1.43 -15.20
CA SER A 103 2.13 2.23 -15.29
C SER A 103 3.24 1.74 -14.35
N GLY A 104 2.88 1.00 -13.28
CA GLY A 104 3.82 0.52 -12.27
C GLY A 104 4.28 1.58 -11.27
N GLU A 105 3.75 2.80 -11.32
CA GLU A 105 4.12 3.92 -10.45
C GLU A 105 3.35 3.96 -9.14
N LEU A 106 2.08 3.53 -9.20
CA LEU A 106 1.17 3.51 -8.07
C LEU A 106 0.67 2.11 -7.80
N GLY A 107 0.46 1.82 -6.54
CA GLY A 107 -0.20 0.62 -6.08
C GLY A 107 -1.06 0.91 -4.86
N TYR A 108 -1.75 -0.09 -4.38
CA TYR A 108 -2.57 0.02 -3.18
C TYR A 108 -2.55 -1.26 -2.36
N SER A 109 -2.76 -1.10 -1.07
CA SER A 109 -3.21 -2.15 -0.16
C SER A 109 -4.51 -1.71 0.49
N SER A 110 -5.44 -2.63 0.67
CA SER A 110 -6.67 -2.39 1.42
C SER A 110 -7.05 -3.63 2.20
N GLY A 111 -7.68 -3.44 3.33
CA GLY A 111 -8.07 -4.52 4.22
C GLY A 111 -8.77 -4.00 5.46
N THR A 112 -8.65 -4.76 6.54
CA THR A 112 -9.26 -4.48 7.82
C THR A 112 -8.22 -4.10 8.86
N TYR A 113 -8.64 -3.39 9.89
CA TYR A 113 -7.82 -3.06 11.04
C TYR A 113 -8.54 -3.36 12.36
N LEU A 114 -7.74 -3.54 13.39
CA LEU A 114 -8.16 -3.53 14.78
C LEU A 114 -7.30 -2.53 15.54
N TRP A 115 -7.93 -1.53 16.13
CA TRP A 115 -7.30 -0.55 17.00
C TRP A 115 -7.85 -0.70 18.41
N THR A 116 -6.95 -0.92 19.37
CA THR A 116 -7.30 -1.00 20.80
C THR A 116 -6.51 0.04 21.58
N PHE A 117 -7.17 0.67 22.56
CA PHE A 117 -6.57 1.68 23.41
C PHE A 117 -7.41 1.88 24.68
N LYS A 118 -6.94 2.72 25.61
CA LYS A 118 -7.75 3.19 26.73
C LYS A 118 -8.14 4.64 26.56
N ASP A 119 -9.39 4.95 26.81
CA ASP A 119 -9.87 6.34 26.86
C ASP A 119 -9.32 7.10 28.08
N ALA A 120 -9.69 8.39 28.19
CA ALA A 120 -9.24 9.24 29.29
C ALA A 120 -9.68 8.74 30.68
N SER A 121 -10.78 7.99 30.76
CA SER A 121 -11.27 7.36 32.01
C SER A 121 -10.55 6.06 32.33
N GLY A 122 -9.73 5.53 31.40
CA GLY A 122 -9.04 4.25 31.52
C GLY A 122 -9.87 3.05 31.04
N LYS A 123 -11.05 3.30 30.43
CA LYS A 123 -11.91 2.26 29.86
C LYS A 123 -11.29 1.72 28.59
N PRO A 124 -11.20 0.39 28.41
CA PRO A 124 -10.76 -0.20 27.16
C PRO A 124 -11.73 0.12 26.02
N ILE A 125 -11.18 0.55 24.89
CA ILE A 125 -11.89 0.79 23.63
C ILE A 125 -11.31 -0.17 22.59
N SER A 126 -12.18 -0.71 21.76
CA SER A 126 -11.83 -1.51 20.59
C SER A 126 -12.57 -0.95 19.39
N ASP A 127 -11.85 -0.63 18.33
CA ASP A 127 -12.37 -0.13 17.07
C ASP A 127 -11.88 -1.02 15.94
N THR A 128 -12.82 -1.45 15.11
CA THR A 128 -12.55 -2.23 13.89
C THR A 128 -13.07 -1.47 12.67
N GLY A 129 -12.44 -1.69 11.55
CA GLY A 129 -12.85 -1.06 10.32
C GLY A 129 -12.00 -1.48 9.12
N LYS A 130 -12.03 -0.66 8.11
CA LYS A 130 -11.35 -0.87 6.85
C LYS A 130 -10.41 0.28 6.54
N TYR A 131 -9.35 -0.03 5.79
CA TYR A 131 -8.35 0.94 5.38
C TYR A 131 -8.02 0.82 3.90
N LEU A 132 -7.46 1.89 3.37
CA LEU A 132 -6.86 1.97 2.05
C LEU A 132 -5.57 2.77 2.15
N THR A 133 -4.47 2.16 1.74
CA THR A 133 -3.18 2.82 1.56
C THR A 133 -2.82 2.84 0.09
N VAL A 134 -2.50 4.02 -0.43
CA VAL A 134 -1.93 4.20 -1.77
C VAL A 134 -0.43 4.32 -1.65
N TRP A 135 0.26 3.46 -2.38
CA TRP A 135 1.72 3.39 -2.43
C TRP A 135 2.25 4.00 -3.73
N LYS A 136 3.32 4.78 -3.62
CA LYS A 136 4.06 5.34 -4.75
C LYS A 136 5.43 4.71 -4.84
N ARG A 137 5.76 4.24 -6.03
CA ARG A 137 7.09 3.69 -6.30
C ARG A 137 8.11 4.80 -6.43
N GLN A 138 9.21 4.67 -5.72
CA GLN A 138 10.33 5.61 -5.75
C GLN A 138 11.32 5.27 -6.86
N ALA A 139 12.23 6.19 -7.17
CA ALA A 139 13.26 5.99 -8.19
C ALA A 139 14.22 4.82 -7.89
N ASP A 140 14.44 4.53 -6.61
CA ASP A 140 15.23 3.39 -6.13
C ASP A 140 14.47 2.05 -6.13
N GLY A 141 13.19 2.08 -6.57
CA GLY A 141 12.30 0.92 -6.62
C GLY A 141 11.56 0.63 -5.31
N SER A 142 11.84 1.32 -4.22
CA SER A 142 11.09 1.19 -2.96
C SER A 142 9.66 1.74 -3.08
N TRP A 143 8.78 1.32 -2.17
CA TRP A 143 7.41 1.80 -2.10
C TRP A 143 7.23 2.69 -0.87
N LYS A 144 6.59 3.86 -1.07
CA LYS A 144 6.28 4.81 0.00
C LYS A 144 4.77 5.10 0.02
N VAL A 145 4.24 5.30 1.21
CA VAL A 145 2.84 5.69 1.43
C VAL A 145 2.62 7.09 0.88
N LEU A 146 1.75 7.20 -0.12
CA LEU A 146 1.33 8.47 -0.70
C LEU A 146 0.04 8.98 -0.03
N PHE A 147 -0.94 8.09 0.16
CA PHE A 147 -2.16 8.37 0.91
C PHE A 147 -2.47 7.20 1.82
N ASP A 148 -2.92 7.50 3.02
CA ASP A 148 -3.46 6.53 3.94
C ASP A 148 -4.77 7.05 4.54
N THR A 149 -5.79 6.21 4.55
CA THR A 149 -7.09 6.51 5.13
C THR A 149 -7.70 5.26 5.73
N PHE A 150 -8.47 5.44 6.78
CA PHE A 150 -9.27 4.39 7.37
C PHE A 150 -10.59 4.92 7.89
N ASN A 151 -11.56 4.05 8.09
CA ASN A 151 -12.82 4.41 8.71
C ASN A 151 -13.39 3.23 9.50
N THR A 152 -14.03 3.57 10.61
CA THR A 152 -14.63 2.62 11.53
C THR A 152 -15.86 1.92 10.95
N ASP A 153 -16.12 0.69 11.41
CA ASP A 153 -17.36 -0.04 11.20
C ASP A 153 -18.34 0.13 12.38
N LEU A 154 -17.91 0.84 13.44
CA LEU A 154 -18.79 1.16 14.54
C LEU A 154 -19.88 2.15 14.09
N PRO A 155 -21.11 2.02 14.61
CA PRO A 155 -22.18 2.96 14.30
C PRO A 155 -21.81 4.37 14.79
N PRO A 156 -22.33 5.43 14.14
CA PRO A 156 -22.18 6.80 14.64
C PRO A 156 -22.67 6.90 16.09
N SER A 157 -21.91 7.57 16.93
CA SER A 157 -22.27 7.89 18.33
C SER A 157 -23.20 9.08 18.40
#